data_33a4a01d9e78df0fde5f8743c5c8624b
#
_entry.id   33a4a01d9e78df0fde5f8743c5c8624b
#
_cell.length_a   1.000
_cell.length_b   1.000
_cell.length_c   1.000
_cell.angle_alpha   90.00
_cell.angle_beta   90.00
_cell.angle_gamma   90.00
#
_symmetry.space_group_name_H-M   'P 1'
#
loop_
_entity.id
_entity.type
_entity.pdbx_description
1 polymer ?
#
loop_
_entity_poly.entity_id
_entity_poly.type
_entity_poly.pdbx_seq_one_letter_code
_entity_poly.pdbx_strand_id
1 'polypeptide(L)'
;MGVPLNWTWDSNVVTALFGFVTDGPIRSTGDIVRQAGMPNIEYLLDEGVKVAMLFGDRDYRCPWTGGEATAKAASWKSQKGFLAAGYQELQGLGKGAKGGVVKQYGQLSFTRVFDSGHSLSAYAPEAVFRIFNRTTFGKDVATGQKVTGADYHTTGPTDSWGWRNKMPPLIQDSCMVEGKFLPANPWAALAAE
;
A
#
# COMPACT_ATOMS: atom_id res chain seq x y z
N MET A 1 -4.33 -14.50 -20.60
CA MET A 1 -3.78 -15.73 -20.01
C MET A 1 -4.79 -16.22 -18.98
N GLY A 2 -5.41 -17.39 -19.22
CA GLY A 2 -6.34 -17.99 -18.26
C GLY A 2 -5.55 -18.64 -17.14
N VAL A 3 -5.71 -18.16 -15.93
CA VAL A 3 -5.18 -18.83 -14.74
C VAL A 3 -6.17 -19.94 -14.37
N PRO A 4 -5.73 -21.19 -14.14
CA PRO A 4 -6.62 -22.26 -13.73
C PRO A 4 -7.42 -21.89 -12.47
N LEU A 5 -8.66 -22.31 -12.35
CA LEU A 5 -9.50 -22.03 -11.17
C LEU A 5 -8.94 -22.60 -9.86
N ASN A 6 -8.07 -23.60 -9.96
CA ASN A 6 -7.36 -24.19 -8.82
C ASN A 6 -6.00 -23.53 -8.53
N TRP A 7 -5.71 -22.40 -9.19
CA TRP A 7 -4.49 -21.65 -8.87
C TRP A 7 -4.58 -21.11 -7.44
N THR A 8 -3.61 -21.46 -6.63
CA THR A 8 -3.46 -20.93 -5.28
C THR A 8 -2.23 -20.04 -5.22
N TRP A 9 -2.32 -18.94 -4.50
CA TRP A 9 -1.20 -18.05 -4.22
C TRP A 9 -0.03 -18.80 -3.55
N ASP A 10 -0.36 -19.77 -2.71
CA ASP A 10 0.60 -20.65 -2.05
C ASP A 10 0.60 -22.02 -2.74
N SER A 11 1.55 -22.24 -3.62
CA SER A 11 1.77 -23.57 -4.20
C SER A 11 2.53 -24.44 -3.19
N ASN A 12 1.92 -25.54 -2.77
CA ASN A 12 2.60 -26.53 -1.93
C ASN A 12 3.90 -27.05 -2.56
N VAL A 13 3.98 -27.05 -3.90
CA VAL A 13 5.18 -27.45 -4.64
C VAL A 13 6.27 -26.40 -4.50
N VAL A 14 5.93 -25.12 -4.66
CA VAL A 14 6.87 -24.00 -4.47
C VAL A 14 7.31 -23.93 -3.01
N THR A 15 6.37 -24.09 -2.08
CA THR A 15 6.63 -24.15 -0.64
C THR A 15 7.59 -25.30 -0.29
N ALA A 16 7.38 -26.49 -0.85
CA ALA A 16 8.23 -27.65 -0.61
C ALA A 16 9.62 -27.48 -1.22
N LEU A 17 9.73 -26.89 -2.43
CA LEU A 17 10.99 -26.69 -3.13
C LEU A 17 11.87 -25.59 -2.50
N PHE A 18 11.25 -24.52 -2.00
CA PHE A 18 11.97 -23.37 -1.47
C PHE A 18 11.91 -23.25 0.05
N GLY A 19 11.21 -24.14 0.74
CA GLY A 19 11.08 -24.13 2.20
C GLY A 19 10.42 -22.87 2.77
N PHE A 20 9.61 -22.20 1.97
CA PHE A 20 9.27 -20.81 2.22
C PHE A 20 8.22 -20.56 3.32
N VAL A 21 7.35 -21.50 3.63
CA VAL A 21 6.12 -21.03 4.27
C VAL A 21 5.86 -21.55 5.68
N THR A 22 6.21 -22.75 6.00
CA THR A 22 5.82 -23.26 7.32
C THR A 22 6.97 -23.67 8.23
N ASP A 23 8.05 -24.19 7.69
CA ASP A 23 9.16 -24.70 8.48
C ASP A 23 10.54 -24.40 7.87
N GLY A 24 10.61 -23.49 6.90
CA GLY A 24 11.85 -23.12 6.23
C GLY A 24 12.74 -22.17 7.03
N PRO A 25 13.93 -21.86 6.52
CA PRO A 25 14.93 -21.03 7.20
C PRO A 25 14.40 -19.69 7.70
N ILE A 26 13.49 -19.05 6.96
CA ILE A 26 12.91 -17.74 7.31
C ILE A 26 12.14 -17.83 8.64
N ARG A 27 11.43 -18.92 8.88
CA ARG A 27 10.69 -19.10 10.12
C ARG A 27 11.58 -19.57 11.26
N SER A 28 12.53 -20.47 10.97
CA SER A 28 13.48 -20.99 11.96
C SER A 28 14.46 -19.90 12.43
N THR A 29 14.83 -18.95 11.55
CA THR A 29 15.67 -17.79 11.90
C THR A 29 14.88 -16.64 12.51
N GLY A 30 13.55 -16.70 12.47
CA GLY A 30 12.67 -15.61 12.93
C GLY A 30 12.64 -14.39 12.00
N ASP A 31 13.19 -14.49 10.78
CA ASP A 31 13.28 -13.36 9.85
C ASP A 31 11.89 -12.76 9.52
N ILE A 32 10.86 -13.59 9.45
CA ILE A 32 9.49 -13.12 9.16
C ILE A 32 8.90 -12.24 10.28
N VAL A 33 9.40 -12.38 11.50
CA VAL A 33 8.96 -11.61 12.68
C VAL A 33 10.05 -10.71 13.26
N ARG A 34 11.18 -10.60 12.55
CA ARG A 34 12.28 -9.76 12.95
C ARG A 34 11.86 -8.29 12.96
N GLN A 35 11.98 -7.66 14.11
CA GLN A 35 11.65 -6.23 14.27
C GLN A 35 12.69 -5.28 13.64
N ALA A 36 13.47 -5.76 12.67
CA ALA A 36 14.52 -4.99 12.03
C ALA A 36 13.99 -3.95 11.01
N GLY A 37 12.73 -4.03 10.63
CA GLY A 37 12.16 -3.12 9.62
C GLY A 37 12.12 -1.66 10.07
N MET A 38 11.67 -1.40 11.29
CA MET A 38 11.58 -0.02 11.81
C MET A 38 12.94 0.64 12.00
N PRO A 39 13.92 0.04 12.69
CA PRO A 39 15.25 0.63 12.82
C PRO A 39 15.92 0.92 11.49
N ASN A 40 15.70 0.07 10.47
CA ASN A 40 16.26 0.30 9.14
C ASN A 40 15.60 1.50 8.44
N ILE A 41 14.28 1.65 8.55
CA ILE A 41 13.55 2.81 8.02
C ILE A 41 14.03 4.08 8.70
N GLU A 42 14.13 4.08 10.02
CA GLU A 42 14.59 5.20 10.84
C GLU A 42 16.01 5.62 10.47
N TYR A 43 16.92 4.64 10.35
CA TYR A 43 18.29 4.88 9.90
C TYR A 43 18.34 5.51 8.49
N LEU A 44 17.61 4.96 7.53
CA LEU A 44 17.56 5.53 6.16
C LEU A 44 17.06 6.97 6.15
N LEU A 45 16.02 7.27 6.93
CA LEU A 45 15.46 8.62 7.03
C LEU A 45 16.45 9.61 7.67
N ASP A 46 17.19 9.20 8.70
CA ASP A 46 18.19 10.02 9.34
C ASP A 46 19.43 10.25 8.47
N GLU A 47 19.79 9.28 7.62
CA GLU A 47 20.82 9.42 6.59
C GLU A 47 20.34 10.24 5.37
N GLY A 48 19.10 10.72 5.37
CA GLY A 48 18.56 11.54 4.29
C GLY A 48 18.09 10.75 3.06
N VAL A 49 17.97 9.44 3.18
CA VAL A 49 17.44 8.59 2.10
C VAL A 49 15.91 8.75 2.04
N LYS A 50 15.38 8.90 0.82
CA LYS A 50 13.93 9.00 0.61
C LYS A 50 13.27 7.64 0.77
N VAL A 51 12.24 7.59 1.63
CA VAL A 51 11.41 6.41 1.86
C VAL A 51 9.99 6.71 1.41
N ALA A 52 9.48 5.93 0.47
CA ALA A 52 8.10 6.01 0.00
C ALA A 52 7.35 4.73 0.41
N MET A 53 6.34 4.88 1.25
CA MET A 53 5.47 3.79 1.71
C MET A 53 4.14 3.87 0.97
N LEU A 54 3.77 2.80 0.24
CA LEU A 54 2.57 2.74 -0.58
C LEU A 54 1.67 1.60 -0.14
N PHE A 55 0.39 1.90 0.06
CA PHE A 55 -0.60 0.90 0.46
C PHE A 55 -1.91 1.08 -0.31
N GLY A 56 -2.49 -0.03 -0.75
CA GLY A 56 -3.82 -0.05 -1.34
C GLY A 56 -4.92 -0.01 -0.27
N ASP A 57 -5.98 0.75 -0.53
CA ASP A 57 -7.05 0.89 0.47
C ASP A 57 -8.00 -0.31 0.52
N ARG A 58 -7.84 -1.26 -0.41
CA ARG A 58 -8.56 -2.54 -0.47
C ARG A 58 -7.67 -3.74 -0.13
N ASP A 59 -6.46 -3.48 0.36
CA ASP A 59 -5.55 -4.54 0.75
C ASP A 59 -5.92 -5.09 2.14
N TYR A 60 -6.37 -6.34 2.16
CA TYR A 60 -6.66 -7.05 3.40
C TYR A 60 -5.41 -7.64 4.03
N ARG A 61 -4.40 -8.00 3.21
CA ARG A 61 -3.16 -8.65 3.69
C ARG A 61 -2.23 -7.65 4.38
N CYS A 62 -2.05 -6.47 3.75
CA CYS A 62 -1.25 -5.38 4.28
C CYS A 62 -2.11 -4.10 4.33
N PRO A 63 -3.00 -3.97 5.32
CA PRO A 63 -3.95 -2.86 5.37
C PRO A 63 -3.23 -1.51 5.48
N TRP A 64 -3.70 -0.55 4.72
CA TRP A 64 -3.14 0.81 4.69
C TRP A 64 -3.10 1.48 6.07
N THR A 65 -4.04 1.14 6.95
CA THR A 65 -4.08 1.64 8.34
C THR A 65 -2.87 1.21 9.15
N GLY A 66 -2.43 -0.04 8.95
CA GLY A 66 -1.19 -0.55 9.55
C GLY A 66 0.04 0.15 8.97
N GLY A 67 0.08 0.34 7.63
CA GLY A 67 1.14 1.08 6.97
C GLY A 67 1.23 2.54 7.42
N GLU A 68 0.09 3.21 7.58
CA GLU A 68 0.03 4.57 8.11
C GLU A 68 0.55 4.65 9.56
N ALA A 69 0.12 3.70 10.39
CA ALA A 69 0.59 3.60 11.78
C ALA A 69 2.11 3.39 11.84
N THR A 70 2.65 2.53 10.98
CA THR A 70 4.10 2.30 10.84
C THR A 70 4.83 3.58 10.43
N ALA A 71 4.34 4.29 9.40
CA ALA A 71 4.94 5.55 8.97
C ALA A 71 4.93 6.62 10.06
N LYS A 72 3.86 6.71 10.84
CA LYS A 72 3.73 7.65 11.97
C LYS A 72 4.61 7.27 13.17
N ALA A 73 4.83 5.97 13.39
CA ALA A 73 5.61 5.45 14.50
C ALA A 73 7.12 5.57 14.30
N ALA A 74 7.60 5.68 13.04
CA ALA A 74 9.02 5.79 12.74
C ALA A 74 9.65 6.96 13.51
N SER A 75 10.65 6.66 14.34
CA SER A 75 11.36 7.63 15.20
C SER A 75 12.59 8.15 14.45
N TRP A 76 12.52 9.38 13.96
CA TRP A 76 13.59 10.03 13.23
C TRP A 76 13.55 11.55 13.45
N LYS A 77 14.61 12.25 13.04
CA LYS A 77 14.79 13.69 13.33
C LYS A 77 13.62 14.61 12.94
N SER A 78 12.85 14.24 11.92
CA SER A 78 11.72 15.06 11.45
C SER A 78 10.35 14.42 11.67
N GLN A 79 10.23 13.43 12.55
CA GLN A 79 8.96 12.75 12.88
C GLN A 79 7.84 13.74 13.23
N LYS A 80 8.13 14.75 14.06
CA LYS A 80 7.13 15.75 14.46
C LYS A 80 6.56 16.51 13.25
N GLY A 81 7.40 16.85 12.29
CA GLY A 81 6.99 17.48 11.04
C GLY A 81 6.09 16.55 10.21
N PHE A 82 6.46 15.28 10.10
CA PHE A 82 5.65 14.29 9.39
C PHE A 82 4.28 14.10 10.06
N LEU A 83 4.22 14.03 11.38
CA LEU A 83 2.95 13.91 12.12
C LEU A 83 2.03 15.13 11.87
N ALA A 84 2.60 16.33 11.82
CA ALA A 84 1.87 17.58 11.59
C ALA A 84 1.47 17.80 10.12
N ALA A 85 2.16 17.18 9.15
CA ALA A 85 1.84 17.31 7.73
C ALA A 85 0.41 16.85 7.44
N GLY A 86 -0.24 17.48 6.46
CA GLY A 86 -1.57 17.09 6.00
C GLY A 86 -1.50 16.09 4.83
N TYR A 87 -2.66 15.55 4.48
CA TYR A 87 -2.82 14.75 3.26
C TYR A 87 -3.14 15.62 2.06
N GLN A 88 -2.54 15.31 0.92
CA GLN A 88 -2.78 15.96 -0.35
C GLN A 88 -3.10 14.94 -1.42
N GLU A 89 -4.00 15.25 -2.33
CA GLU A 89 -4.37 14.38 -3.43
C GLU A 89 -3.21 14.11 -4.38
N LEU A 90 -3.08 12.87 -4.83
CA LEU A 90 -2.12 12.46 -5.85
C LEU A 90 -2.59 12.97 -7.22
N GLN A 91 -1.87 13.91 -7.78
CA GLN A 91 -2.23 14.64 -9.02
C GLN A 91 -1.42 14.16 -10.23
N GLY A 92 -1.84 14.64 -11.41
CA GLY A 92 -1.12 14.40 -12.67
C GLY A 92 -1.31 12.99 -13.23
N LEU A 93 -2.41 12.34 -12.85
CA LEU A 93 -2.81 11.04 -13.37
C LEU A 93 -3.69 11.22 -14.61
N GLY A 94 -3.62 10.25 -15.53
CA GLY A 94 -4.47 10.21 -16.71
C GLY A 94 -5.96 10.02 -16.36
N LYS A 95 -6.82 10.31 -17.33
CA LYS A 95 -8.27 10.14 -17.16
C LYS A 95 -8.60 8.67 -16.84
N GLY A 96 -9.31 8.44 -15.76
CA GLY A 96 -9.71 7.10 -15.32
C GLY A 96 -8.65 6.33 -14.53
N ALA A 97 -7.46 6.90 -14.34
CA ALA A 97 -6.47 6.29 -13.46
C ALA A 97 -6.89 6.38 -11.98
N LYS A 98 -6.52 5.36 -11.23
CA LYS A 98 -6.79 5.33 -9.79
C LYS A 98 -5.88 6.31 -9.07
N GLY A 99 -6.49 7.18 -8.28
CA GLY A 99 -5.81 8.19 -7.50
C GLY A 99 -5.38 7.70 -6.11
N GLY A 100 -5.08 8.64 -5.26
CA GLY A 100 -4.69 8.38 -3.87
C GLY A 100 -4.49 9.68 -3.11
N VAL A 101 -4.09 9.56 -1.86
CA VAL A 101 -3.68 10.67 -1.02
C VAL A 101 -2.32 10.42 -0.42
N VAL A 102 -1.54 11.48 -0.36
CA VAL A 102 -0.13 11.47 0.05
C VAL A 102 0.04 12.33 1.30
N LYS A 103 0.71 11.79 2.29
CA LYS A 103 1.28 12.52 3.41
C LYS A 103 2.79 12.49 3.27
N GLN A 104 3.42 13.65 3.17
CA GLN A 104 4.87 13.74 3.00
C GLN A 104 5.46 14.82 3.89
N TYR A 105 6.62 14.52 4.47
CA TYR A 105 7.50 15.50 5.08
C TYR A 105 8.95 15.11 4.78
N GLY A 106 9.71 16.03 4.19
CA GLY A 106 11.10 15.78 3.83
C GLY A 106 11.31 14.47 3.07
N GLN A 107 11.97 13.53 3.75
CA GLN A 107 12.38 12.25 3.16
C GLN A 107 11.31 11.14 3.23
N LEU A 108 10.30 11.28 4.08
CA LEU A 108 9.26 10.26 4.24
C LEU A 108 7.97 10.65 3.51
N SER A 109 7.45 9.73 2.70
CA SER A 109 6.09 9.82 2.17
C SER A 109 5.32 8.55 2.46
N PHE A 110 4.04 8.72 2.80
CA PHE A 110 3.05 7.67 2.90
C PHE A 110 1.94 7.95 1.88
N THR A 111 1.59 6.95 1.08
CA THR A 111 0.52 7.07 0.07
C THR A 111 -0.51 5.97 0.26
N ARG A 112 -1.76 6.38 0.45
CA ARG A 112 -2.93 5.51 0.36
C ARG A 112 -3.46 5.58 -1.08
N VAL A 113 -3.33 4.47 -1.82
CA VAL A 113 -3.79 4.35 -3.20
C VAL A 113 -5.19 3.78 -3.22
N PHE A 114 -6.12 4.48 -3.89
CA PHE A 114 -7.54 4.13 -3.89
C PHE A 114 -7.86 2.94 -4.78
N ASP A 115 -8.89 2.18 -4.41
CA ASP A 115 -9.42 1.03 -5.14
C ASP A 115 -8.36 0.00 -5.55
N SER A 116 -7.37 -0.18 -4.71
CA SER A 116 -6.20 -1.01 -4.99
C SER A 116 -5.96 -2.01 -3.88
N GLY A 117 -5.68 -3.25 -4.27
CA GLY A 117 -5.31 -4.33 -3.36
C GLY A 117 -3.79 -4.46 -3.21
N HIS A 118 -3.35 -5.65 -2.80
CA HIS A 118 -1.96 -5.94 -2.45
C HIS A 118 -0.96 -5.68 -3.58
N SER A 119 -1.32 -6.03 -4.81
CA SER A 119 -0.46 -5.82 -5.99
C SER A 119 -0.73 -4.46 -6.62
N LEU A 120 -0.29 -3.38 -5.96
CA LEU A 120 -0.56 -2.01 -6.37
C LEU A 120 -0.26 -1.72 -7.84
N SER A 121 0.86 -2.23 -8.35
CA SER A 121 1.27 -2.04 -9.75
C SER A 121 0.30 -2.66 -10.76
N ALA A 122 -0.43 -3.70 -10.37
CA ALA A 122 -1.48 -4.29 -11.19
C ALA A 122 -2.78 -3.49 -11.15
N TYR A 123 -3.12 -2.94 -9.97
CA TYR A 123 -4.37 -2.19 -9.78
C TYR A 123 -4.28 -0.73 -10.21
N ALA A 124 -3.14 -0.08 -9.95
CA ALA A 124 -2.93 1.35 -10.16
C ALA A 124 -1.53 1.62 -10.75
N PRO A 125 -1.20 1.09 -11.94
CA PRO A 125 0.15 1.15 -12.50
C PRO A 125 0.66 2.57 -12.69
N GLU A 126 -0.20 3.49 -13.11
CA GLU A 126 0.20 4.89 -13.31
C GLU A 126 0.50 5.59 -11.98
N ALA A 127 -0.32 5.40 -10.95
CA ALA A 127 -0.07 5.96 -9.63
C ALA A 127 1.27 5.47 -9.06
N VAL A 128 1.52 4.15 -9.12
CA VAL A 128 2.78 3.55 -8.66
C VAL A 128 3.97 4.10 -9.44
N PHE A 129 3.87 4.17 -10.76
CA PHE A 129 4.93 4.74 -11.60
C PHE A 129 5.23 6.21 -11.25
N ARG A 130 4.18 7.03 -11.07
CA ARG A 130 4.34 8.45 -10.69
C ARG A 130 5.01 8.60 -9.33
N ILE A 131 4.59 7.83 -8.35
CA ILE A 131 5.17 7.86 -7.00
C ILE A 131 6.64 7.46 -7.07
N PHE A 132 6.95 6.35 -7.73
CA PHE A 132 8.33 5.88 -7.92
C PHE A 132 9.20 6.94 -8.60
N ASN A 133 8.76 7.46 -9.74
CA ASN A 133 9.49 8.47 -10.49
C ASN A 133 9.74 9.73 -9.66
N ARG A 134 8.70 10.27 -9.02
CA ARG A 134 8.80 11.48 -8.20
C ARG A 134 9.74 11.30 -7.02
N THR A 135 9.67 10.16 -6.34
CA THR A 135 10.56 9.84 -5.22
C THR A 135 12.01 9.75 -5.68
N THR A 136 12.27 9.02 -6.78
CA THR A 136 13.61 8.81 -7.32
C THR A 136 14.26 10.12 -7.77
N PHE A 137 13.50 11.00 -8.41
CA PHE A 137 14.01 12.28 -8.90
C PHE A 137 13.82 13.46 -7.93
N GLY A 138 13.59 13.18 -6.66
CA GLY A 138 13.53 14.19 -5.61
C GLY A 138 12.39 15.20 -5.74
N LYS A 139 11.29 14.80 -6.37
CA LYS A 139 10.08 15.62 -6.50
C LYS A 139 9.09 15.32 -5.37
N ASP A 140 8.19 16.25 -5.13
CA ASP A 140 7.06 16.01 -4.24
C ASP A 140 6.16 14.90 -4.80
N VAL A 141 5.76 13.99 -3.93
CA VAL A 141 5.03 12.80 -4.37
C VAL A 141 3.60 13.15 -4.79
N ALA A 142 2.98 14.14 -4.18
CA ALA A 142 1.60 14.51 -4.49
C ALA A 142 1.45 15.10 -5.89
N THR A 143 2.28 16.04 -6.30
CA THR A 143 2.11 16.75 -7.57
C THR A 143 3.24 16.51 -8.58
N GLY A 144 4.46 16.24 -8.10
CA GLY A 144 5.67 16.14 -8.92
C GLY A 144 6.21 17.47 -9.41
N GLN A 145 5.66 18.59 -8.94
CA GLN A 145 6.03 19.93 -9.43
C GLN A 145 7.20 20.56 -8.68
N LYS A 146 7.34 20.23 -7.40
CA LYS A 146 8.35 20.83 -6.53
C LYS A 146 9.51 19.87 -6.28
N VAL A 147 10.72 20.39 -6.26
CA VAL A 147 11.87 19.67 -5.69
C VAL A 147 11.72 19.69 -4.18
N THR A 148 11.84 18.53 -3.54
CA THR A 148 11.66 18.41 -2.11
C THR A 148 12.96 18.62 -1.35
N GLY A 149 12.97 19.61 -0.45
CA GLY A 149 13.99 19.78 0.60
C GLY A 149 13.60 19.08 1.91
N ALA A 150 14.44 19.27 2.92
CA ALA A 150 14.23 18.68 4.23
C ALA A 150 12.91 19.12 4.91
N ASP A 151 12.47 20.34 4.64
CA ASP A 151 11.28 20.95 5.25
C ASP A 151 10.03 20.90 4.35
N TYR A 152 10.15 20.29 3.16
CA TYR A 152 8.99 20.14 2.29
C TYR A 152 7.91 19.30 2.96
N HIS A 153 6.67 19.74 2.93
CA HIS A 153 5.54 18.98 3.45
C HIS A 153 4.27 19.15 2.62
N THR A 154 3.44 18.14 2.65
CA THR A 154 2.08 18.19 2.11
C THR A 154 1.15 18.93 3.06
N THR A 155 0.15 19.60 2.50
CA THR A 155 -0.85 20.39 3.25
C THR A 155 -2.25 19.81 2.99
N GLY A 156 -3.13 19.92 3.98
CA GLY A 156 -4.50 19.42 3.91
C GLY A 156 -4.98 18.83 5.22
N PRO A 157 -6.03 18.01 5.22
CA PRO A 157 -6.50 17.29 6.40
C PRO A 157 -5.39 16.42 7.01
N THR A 158 -5.36 16.34 8.35
CA THR A 158 -4.34 15.57 9.07
C THR A 158 -4.59 14.06 9.07
N ASP A 159 -5.78 13.64 8.70
CA ASP A 159 -6.15 12.23 8.52
C ASP A 159 -6.60 11.94 7.09
N SER A 160 -6.52 10.68 6.70
CA SER A 160 -6.90 10.23 5.36
C SER A 160 -8.33 9.67 5.28
N TRP A 161 -9.07 9.62 6.38
CA TRP A 161 -10.41 9.03 6.42
C TRP A 161 -11.44 9.88 5.68
N GLY A 162 -11.31 11.21 5.71
CA GLY A 162 -12.17 12.14 4.98
C GLY A 162 -12.05 12.04 3.45
N TRP A 163 -10.94 11.49 2.98
CA TRP A 163 -10.68 11.22 1.57
C TRP A 163 -11.24 9.84 1.18
N ARG A 164 -12.43 9.53 1.59
CA ARG A 164 -13.04 8.30 1.13
C ARG A 164 -13.30 8.40 -0.36
N ASN A 165 -12.85 7.41 -1.09
CA ASN A 165 -13.60 6.96 -2.22
C ASN A 165 -15.06 6.92 -1.77
N LYS A 166 -15.96 7.51 -2.55
CA LYS A 166 -17.35 7.10 -2.45
C LYS A 166 -17.29 5.58 -2.49
N MET A 167 -17.48 4.93 -1.35
CA MET A 167 -17.64 3.49 -1.36
C MET A 167 -18.64 3.23 -2.48
N PRO A 168 -18.33 2.39 -3.47
CA PRO A 168 -19.38 1.89 -4.30
C PRO A 168 -20.46 1.46 -3.33
N PRO A 169 -21.75 1.78 -3.59
CA PRO A 169 -22.81 1.37 -2.68
C PRO A 169 -22.44 -0.02 -2.27
N LEU A 170 -22.39 -0.29 -0.95
CA LEU A 170 -22.10 -1.61 -0.44
C LEU A 170 -22.92 -2.53 -1.31
N ILE A 171 -22.28 -3.13 -2.29
CA ILE A 171 -22.88 -4.23 -3.00
C ILE A 171 -22.82 -5.28 -1.93
N GLN A 172 -23.87 -5.19 -1.10
CA GLN A 172 -24.18 -6.15 -0.09
C GLN A 172 -24.15 -7.42 -0.86
N ASP A 173 -23.31 -8.27 -0.85
CA ASP A 173 -23.35 -9.60 -1.46
C ASP A 173 -22.50 -9.86 -2.70
N SER A 174 -21.38 -9.14 -2.95
CA SER A 174 -20.78 -9.48 -4.22
C SER A 174 -19.26 -9.63 -4.23
N CYS A 175 -18.87 -10.88 -4.25
CA CYS A 175 -17.78 -11.26 -5.14
C CYS A 175 -18.37 -11.49 -6.55
N MET A 176 -17.96 -10.73 -7.55
CA MET A 176 -18.32 -11.03 -8.93
C MET A 176 -17.39 -12.11 -9.49
N VAL A 177 -17.93 -13.26 -9.83
CA VAL A 177 -17.24 -14.28 -10.63
C VAL A 177 -17.98 -14.36 -11.94
N GLU A 178 -17.26 -14.17 -13.05
CA GLU A 178 -17.81 -14.21 -14.42
C GLU A 178 -19.01 -13.27 -14.66
N GLY A 179 -19.02 -12.09 -14.04
CA GLY A 179 -20.10 -11.11 -14.21
C GLY A 179 -21.38 -11.44 -13.44
N LYS A 180 -21.37 -12.45 -12.60
CA LYS A 180 -22.48 -12.80 -11.72
C LYS A 180 -22.11 -12.55 -10.27
N PHE A 181 -23.07 -12.08 -9.49
CA PHE A 181 -22.91 -11.93 -8.04
C PHE A 181 -22.96 -13.31 -7.38
N LEU A 182 -21.97 -13.62 -6.54
CA LEU A 182 -22.08 -14.78 -5.68
C LEU A 182 -23.08 -14.48 -4.56
N PRO A 183 -23.91 -15.46 -4.14
CA PRO A 183 -24.81 -15.30 -3.00
C PRO A 183 -24.02 -15.02 -1.72
N ALA A 184 -24.67 -14.39 -0.74
CA ALA A 184 -24.09 -13.99 0.55
C ALA A 184 -23.38 -15.15 1.32
N ASN A 185 -23.69 -16.38 0.97
CA ASN A 185 -22.98 -17.56 1.44
C ASN A 185 -22.54 -18.42 0.26
N PRO A 186 -21.39 -18.12 -0.37
CA PRO A 186 -20.89 -18.90 -1.51
C PRO A 186 -20.60 -20.37 -1.15
N TRP A 187 -20.40 -20.67 0.12
CA TRP A 187 -20.16 -22.04 0.60
C TRP A 187 -21.43 -22.90 0.64
N ALA A 188 -22.61 -22.28 0.74
CA ALA A 188 -23.87 -23.00 0.69
C ALA A 188 -24.17 -23.54 -0.72
N ALA A 189 -23.67 -22.91 -1.75
CA ALA A 189 -23.82 -23.36 -3.14
C ALA A 189 -22.90 -24.56 -3.47
N LEU A 190 -21.73 -24.63 -2.84
CA LEU A 190 -20.76 -25.73 -3.03
C LEU A 190 -21.09 -26.97 -2.19
N ALA A 191 -21.96 -26.85 -1.21
CA ALA A 191 -22.41 -27.99 -0.39
C ALA A 191 -23.65 -28.70 -0.99
N ALA A 192 -24.19 -28.21 -2.09
CA ALA A 192 -25.39 -28.75 -2.76
C ALA A 192 -25.07 -29.56 -4.04
N GLU A 193 -23.78 -29.71 -4.39
CA GLU A 193 -23.27 -30.61 -5.43
C GLU A 193 -22.60 -31.85 -4.78
#